data_ad9e7be9fb112806cb43d8115415ffb8
#
_entry.id   ad9e7be9fb112806cb43d8115415ffb8
#
_cell.length_a   1.000
_cell.length_b   1.000
_cell.length_c   1.000
_cell.angle_alpha   90.00
_cell.angle_beta   90.00
_cell.angle_gamma   90.00
#
_symmetry.space_group_name_H-M   'P 1'
#
loop_
_entity.id
_entity.type
_entity.pdbx_description
1 polymer ?
#
loop_
_entity_poly.entity_id
_entity_poly.type
_entity_poly.pdbx_seq_one_letter_code
_entity_poly.pdbx_strand_id
1 'polypeptide(L)'
;PNPLEYFDVFEMYDPSAWWGLDWLREFFLLEGDEHLKLVENKEVMIGGKMPMNPSGGVVAANPIGATAMVRVAEAALQVRGDAGRHQIPKPVKHALASGFGGTLWTVLFILEKELAGWGE
;
A
#
# COMPACT_ATOMS: atom_id res chain seq x y z
N PRO A 1 -6.73 -0.34 16.61
CA PRO A 1 -7.29 0.52 15.57
C PRO A 1 -7.68 -0.31 14.35
N ASN A 2 -8.71 0.15 13.62
CA ASN A 2 -9.10 -0.45 12.36
C ASN A 2 -8.00 -0.18 11.33
N PRO A 3 -7.40 -1.21 10.69
CA PRO A 3 -6.32 -1.00 9.72
C PRO A 3 -6.71 -0.08 8.57
N LEU A 4 -7.97 -0.14 8.10
CA LEU A 4 -8.49 0.68 7.01
C LEU A 4 -8.54 2.19 7.36
N GLU A 5 -8.60 2.51 8.65
CA GLU A 5 -8.59 3.89 9.15
C GLU A 5 -7.19 4.35 9.57
N TYR A 6 -6.31 3.40 9.86
CA TYR A 6 -4.96 3.67 10.32
C TYR A 6 -4.01 4.01 9.17
N PHE A 7 -4.09 3.26 8.05
CA PHE A 7 -3.21 3.48 6.91
C PHE A 7 -3.82 4.45 5.90
N ASP A 8 -2.98 5.30 5.34
CA ASP A 8 -3.35 6.28 4.31
C ASP A 8 -3.15 5.76 2.90
N VAL A 9 -2.22 4.82 2.71
CA VAL A 9 -1.85 4.24 1.42
C VAL A 9 -1.25 2.85 1.60
N PHE A 10 -1.45 1.99 0.61
CA PHE A 10 -0.89 0.66 0.56
C PHE A 10 -0.15 0.42 -0.75
N GLU A 11 1.16 0.21 -0.68
CA GLU A 11 2.00 -0.29 -1.78
C GLU A 11 2.18 -1.80 -1.64
N MET A 12 1.38 -2.54 -2.35
CA MET A 12 1.24 -3.98 -2.24
C MET A 12 2.03 -4.71 -3.32
N TYR A 13 2.63 -5.84 -2.98
CA TYR A 13 3.09 -6.80 -3.96
C TYR A 13 1.90 -7.60 -4.48
N ASP A 14 1.41 -7.26 -5.66
CA ASP A 14 0.22 -7.83 -6.29
C ASP A 14 0.56 -8.58 -7.59
N PRO A 15 1.14 -9.77 -7.53
CA PRO A 15 1.58 -10.52 -8.73
C PRO A 15 0.41 -10.95 -9.62
N SER A 16 -0.80 -10.93 -9.11
CA SER A 16 -2.03 -11.10 -9.86
C SER A 16 -3.19 -10.32 -9.25
N ALA A 17 -4.22 -10.02 -10.03
CA ALA A 17 -5.40 -9.32 -9.56
C ALA A 17 -6.11 -10.05 -8.40
N TRP A 18 -6.14 -11.39 -8.42
CA TRP A 18 -6.72 -12.19 -7.35
C TRP A 18 -5.99 -12.02 -6.02
N TRP A 19 -4.68 -12.04 -6.06
CA TRP A 19 -3.88 -11.84 -4.85
C TRP A 19 -4.03 -10.43 -4.31
N GLY A 20 -4.16 -9.44 -5.18
CA GLY A 20 -4.46 -8.08 -4.77
C GLY A 20 -5.77 -7.98 -4.00
N LEU A 21 -6.82 -8.64 -4.47
CA LEU A 21 -8.12 -8.68 -3.81
C LEU A 21 -8.07 -9.46 -2.49
N ASP A 22 -7.44 -10.63 -2.48
CA ASP A 22 -7.31 -11.43 -1.26
C ASP A 22 -6.51 -10.69 -0.19
N TRP A 23 -5.40 -10.06 -0.55
CA TRP A 23 -4.60 -9.31 0.42
C TRP A 23 -5.27 -8.03 0.90
N LEU A 24 -6.04 -7.37 0.05
CA LEU A 24 -6.89 -6.27 0.51
C LEU A 24 -7.83 -6.75 1.62
N ARG A 25 -8.47 -7.90 1.43
CA ARG A 25 -9.34 -8.49 2.45
C ARG A 25 -8.58 -8.86 3.73
N GLU A 26 -7.50 -9.63 3.59
CA GLU A 26 -6.77 -10.21 4.72
C GLU A 26 -6.01 -9.16 5.54
N PHE A 27 -5.29 -8.24 4.88
CA PHE A 27 -4.47 -7.25 5.61
C PHE A 27 -5.31 -6.16 6.28
N PHE A 28 -6.47 -5.87 5.73
CA PHE A 28 -7.38 -4.88 6.31
C PHE A 28 -8.52 -5.50 7.11
N LEU A 29 -8.50 -6.82 7.30
CA LEU A 29 -9.48 -7.57 8.11
C LEU A 29 -10.91 -7.31 7.65
N LEU A 30 -11.12 -7.28 6.33
CA LEU A 30 -12.42 -7.02 5.73
C LEU A 30 -13.28 -8.28 5.69
N GLU A 31 -14.56 -8.15 6.00
CA GLU A 31 -15.50 -9.26 6.03
C GLU A 31 -16.32 -9.36 4.73
N GLY A 32 -16.74 -10.58 4.41
CA GLY A 32 -17.61 -10.84 3.27
C GLY A 32 -17.08 -10.26 1.96
N ASP A 33 -17.85 -9.37 1.36
CA ASP A 33 -17.58 -8.72 0.07
C ASP A 33 -17.10 -7.24 0.20
N GLU A 34 -16.74 -6.79 1.39
CA GLU A 34 -16.32 -5.41 1.64
C GLU A 34 -15.14 -4.98 0.76
N HIS A 35 -14.17 -5.88 0.54
CA HIS A 35 -13.03 -5.63 -0.34
C HIS A 35 -13.44 -5.39 -1.79
N LEU A 36 -14.46 -6.11 -2.29
CA LEU A 36 -15.00 -5.92 -3.63
C LEU A 36 -15.71 -4.57 -3.75
N LYS A 37 -16.48 -4.19 -2.73
CA LYS A 37 -17.16 -2.89 -2.68
C LYS A 37 -16.18 -1.71 -2.69
N LEU A 38 -15.03 -1.83 -2.00
CA LEU A 38 -13.98 -0.81 -2.06
C LEU A 38 -13.45 -0.63 -3.49
N VAL A 39 -13.29 -1.72 -4.24
CA VAL A 39 -12.85 -1.67 -5.64
C VAL A 39 -13.95 -1.11 -6.55
N GLU A 40 -15.18 -1.60 -6.45
CA GLU A 40 -16.33 -1.14 -7.24
C GLU A 40 -16.60 0.34 -7.05
N ASN A 41 -16.51 0.83 -5.82
CA ASN A 41 -16.69 2.23 -5.47
C ASN A 41 -15.45 3.11 -5.74
N LYS A 42 -14.39 2.54 -6.32
CA LYS A 42 -13.12 3.23 -6.63
C LYS A 42 -12.39 3.79 -5.40
N GLU A 43 -12.65 3.23 -4.23
CA GLU A 43 -12.03 3.65 -2.98
C GLU A 43 -10.55 3.26 -2.89
N VAL A 44 -10.11 2.34 -3.74
CA VAL A 44 -8.71 1.94 -3.90
C VAL A 44 -7.92 2.81 -4.89
N MET A 45 -8.57 3.74 -5.55
CA MET A 45 -7.91 4.68 -6.47
C MET A 45 -7.22 5.82 -5.71
N ILE A 46 -6.36 6.57 -6.40
CA ILE A 46 -5.54 7.65 -5.80
C ILE A 46 -6.34 8.65 -4.96
N GLY A 47 -7.57 8.96 -5.34
CA GLY A 47 -8.45 9.87 -4.58
C GLY A 47 -9.39 9.19 -3.60
N GLY A 48 -9.32 7.87 -3.47
CA GLY A 48 -10.23 7.10 -2.63
C GLY A 48 -9.82 7.00 -1.17
N LYS A 49 -10.60 6.23 -0.42
CA LYS A 49 -10.42 6.04 1.02
C LYS A 49 -9.11 5.32 1.36
N MET A 50 -8.78 4.27 0.58
CA MET A 50 -7.58 3.44 0.75
C MET A 50 -6.86 3.28 -0.60
N PRO A 51 -6.09 4.27 -1.05
CA PRO A 51 -5.32 4.16 -2.27
C PRO A 51 -4.35 2.96 -2.23
N MET A 52 -4.48 2.10 -3.23
CA MET A 52 -3.61 0.94 -3.41
C MET A 52 -2.74 1.11 -4.64
N ASN A 53 -1.46 0.81 -4.49
CA ASN A 53 -0.49 0.86 -5.59
C ASN A 53 -0.59 2.13 -6.45
N PRO A 54 -0.57 3.33 -5.86
CA PRO A 54 -0.56 4.55 -6.66
C PRO A 54 0.64 4.62 -7.62
N SER A 55 1.73 3.90 -7.31
CA SER A 55 2.90 3.72 -8.20
C SER A 55 2.61 2.88 -9.44
N GLY A 56 1.48 2.18 -9.50
CA GLY A 56 1.12 1.21 -10.53
C GLY A 56 1.40 -0.25 -10.17
N GLY A 57 1.97 -0.51 -9.00
CA GLY A 57 2.19 -1.86 -8.48
C GLY A 57 3.12 -2.73 -9.33
N VAL A 58 2.93 -4.03 -9.26
CA VAL A 58 3.69 -5.02 -10.03
C VAL A 58 3.44 -4.90 -11.53
N VAL A 59 2.25 -4.44 -11.93
CA VAL A 59 1.92 -4.22 -13.36
C VAL A 59 2.84 -3.16 -13.98
N ALA A 60 3.18 -2.11 -13.25
CA ALA A 60 4.07 -1.06 -13.73
C ALA A 60 5.56 -1.44 -13.63
N ALA A 61 5.95 -2.13 -12.56
CA ALA A 61 7.34 -2.50 -12.32
C ALA A 61 7.45 -3.77 -11.48
N ASN A 62 7.98 -4.83 -12.07
CA ASN A 62 8.26 -6.10 -11.39
C ASN A 62 9.71 -6.55 -11.60
N PRO A 63 10.67 -5.95 -10.91
CA PRO A 63 12.08 -6.40 -10.97
C PRO A 63 12.33 -7.68 -10.16
N ILE A 64 11.35 -8.53 -10.02
CA ILE A 64 11.33 -9.83 -9.33
C ILE A 64 11.92 -9.74 -7.91
N GLY A 65 13.20 -10.04 -7.72
CA GLY A 65 13.84 -10.05 -6.41
C GLY A 65 13.90 -8.69 -5.71
N ALA A 66 13.81 -7.58 -6.45
CA ALA A 66 13.81 -6.23 -5.90
C ALA A 66 12.40 -5.63 -5.74
N THR A 67 11.33 -6.35 -6.13
CA THR A 67 9.97 -5.79 -6.15
C THR A 67 9.51 -5.36 -4.76
N ALA A 68 9.82 -6.09 -3.71
CA ALA A 68 9.50 -5.70 -2.34
C ALA A 68 10.16 -4.38 -1.94
N MET A 69 11.44 -4.19 -2.32
CA MET A 69 12.16 -2.92 -2.06
C MET A 69 11.54 -1.75 -2.83
N VAL A 70 11.07 -1.97 -4.05
CA VAL A 70 10.36 -0.95 -4.83
C VAL A 70 9.07 -0.56 -4.11
N ARG A 71 8.30 -1.52 -3.58
CA ARG A 71 7.08 -1.21 -2.81
C ARG A 71 7.40 -0.38 -1.56
N VAL A 72 8.44 -0.73 -0.84
CA VAL A 72 8.88 0.04 0.34
C VAL A 72 9.34 1.44 -0.06
N ALA A 73 10.11 1.57 -1.14
CA ALA A 73 10.58 2.87 -1.63
C ALA A 73 9.39 3.78 -2.05
N GLU A 74 8.41 3.23 -2.78
CA GLU A 74 7.21 3.98 -3.19
C GLU A 74 6.37 4.42 -1.98
N ALA A 75 6.19 3.53 -0.99
CA ALA A 75 5.52 3.88 0.26
C ALA A 75 6.26 5.00 1.01
N ALA A 76 7.60 4.95 1.04
CA ALA A 76 8.42 6.00 1.65
C ALA A 76 8.27 7.34 0.92
N LEU A 77 8.23 7.33 -0.42
CA LEU A 77 7.98 8.55 -1.22
C LEU A 77 6.62 9.15 -0.90
N GLN A 78 5.58 8.33 -0.73
CA GLN A 78 4.25 8.80 -0.32
C GLN A 78 4.27 9.47 1.06
N VAL A 79 4.92 8.86 2.05
CA VAL A 79 5.05 9.40 3.42
C VAL A 79 5.82 10.74 3.42
N ARG A 80 6.85 10.84 2.58
CA ARG A 80 7.65 12.08 2.42
C ARG A 80 6.92 13.18 1.68
N GLY A 81 5.94 12.85 0.83
CA GLY A 81 5.29 13.77 -0.08
C GLY A 81 6.05 13.98 -1.39
N ASP A 82 6.94 13.06 -1.74
CA ASP A 82 7.86 13.14 -2.88
C ASP A 82 7.48 12.18 -4.03
N ALA A 83 6.29 11.58 -4.01
CA ALA A 83 5.87 10.60 -5.01
C ALA A 83 5.49 11.19 -6.37
N GLY A 84 5.63 12.51 -6.56
CA GLY A 84 5.42 13.16 -7.85
C GLY A 84 3.99 13.00 -8.38
N ARG A 85 3.84 12.50 -9.62
CA ARG A 85 2.53 12.41 -10.29
C ARG A 85 1.54 11.45 -9.63
N HIS A 86 2.04 10.47 -8.89
CA HIS A 86 1.21 9.47 -8.20
C HIS A 86 1.10 9.71 -6.69
N GLN A 87 1.53 10.90 -6.23
CA GLN A 87 1.30 11.32 -4.86
C GLN A 87 -0.20 11.38 -4.57
N ILE A 88 -0.65 10.72 -3.51
CA ILE A 88 -2.06 10.81 -3.11
C ILE A 88 -2.38 12.22 -2.60
N PRO A 89 -3.60 12.75 -2.85
CA PRO A 89 -3.95 14.14 -2.60
C PRO A 89 -4.31 14.43 -1.14
N LYS A 90 -3.70 13.74 -0.20
CA LYS A 90 -3.84 13.96 1.25
C LYS A 90 -2.49 13.74 1.94
N PRO A 91 -2.27 14.33 3.13
CA PRO A 91 -1.09 14.01 3.92
C PRO A 91 -1.03 12.51 4.24
N VAL A 92 0.11 11.89 4.01
CA VAL A 92 0.36 10.49 4.37
C VAL A 92 1.12 10.45 5.69
N LYS A 93 0.49 9.91 6.72
CA LYS A 93 1.11 9.67 8.01
C LYS A 93 1.61 8.24 8.12
N HIS A 94 0.79 7.30 7.70
CA HIS A 94 1.09 5.88 7.78
C HIS A 94 0.92 5.23 6.41
N ALA A 95 1.95 4.58 5.94
CA ALA A 95 1.91 3.77 4.72
C ALA A 95 2.20 2.31 5.05
N LEU A 96 1.51 1.43 4.35
CA LEU A 96 1.76 0.00 4.39
C LEU A 96 2.44 -0.42 3.09
N ALA A 97 3.49 -1.23 3.18
CA ALA A 97 4.09 -1.89 2.02
C ALA A 97 4.16 -3.39 2.26
N SER A 98 4.01 -4.19 1.20
CA SER A 98 4.15 -5.63 1.31
C SER A 98 5.20 -6.17 0.34
N GLY A 99 5.87 -7.23 0.79
CA GLY A 99 6.75 -8.07 0.00
C GLY A 99 6.33 -9.52 0.12
N PHE A 100 6.67 -10.30 -0.90
CA PHE A 100 6.35 -11.71 -0.94
C PHE A 100 7.56 -12.49 -1.43
N GLY A 101 7.93 -13.55 -0.72
CA GLY A 101 9.10 -14.36 -1.01
C GLY A 101 8.76 -15.83 -1.21
N GLY A 102 8.95 -16.31 -2.44
CA GLY A 102 8.65 -17.68 -2.82
C GLY A 102 7.17 -18.00 -2.63
N THR A 103 6.87 -19.14 -2.02
CA THR A 103 5.50 -19.56 -1.70
C THR A 103 5.22 -19.59 -0.19
N LEU A 104 6.14 -19.12 0.63
CA LEU A 104 6.17 -19.48 2.05
C LEU A 104 6.13 -18.29 3.02
N TRP A 105 6.36 -17.05 2.57
CA TRP A 105 6.38 -15.91 3.50
C TRP A 105 5.96 -14.60 2.86
N THR A 106 5.28 -13.80 3.64
CA THR A 106 4.94 -12.41 3.32
C THR A 106 5.55 -11.52 4.39
N VAL A 107 6.05 -10.37 4.00
CA VAL A 107 6.53 -9.35 4.91
C VAL A 107 5.71 -8.09 4.73
N LEU A 108 5.36 -7.48 5.85
CA LEU A 108 4.68 -6.18 5.89
C LEU A 108 5.62 -5.15 6.51
N PHE A 109 5.69 -3.98 5.88
CA PHE A 109 6.42 -2.82 6.36
C PHE A 109 5.45 -1.71 6.67
N ILE A 110 5.52 -1.19 7.87
CA ILE A 110 4.78 -0.01 8.28
C ILE A 110 5.77 1.15 8.27
N LEU A 111 5.44 2.19 7.47
CA LEU A 111 6.22 3.40 7.40
C LEU A 111 5.40 4.53 8.00
N GLU A 112 6.00 5.28 8.89
CA GLU A 112 5.38 6.40 9.57
C GLU A 112 6.17 7.67 9.31
N LYS A 113 5.45 8.78 9.13
CA LYS A 113 6.10 10.08 9.09
C LYS A 113 6.61 10.44 10.48
N GLU A 114 7.91 10.60 10.60
CA GLU A 114 8.54 11.01 11.85
C GLU A 114 7.95 12.35 12.34
N LEU A 115 7.44 12.35 13.55
CA LEU A 115 7.07 13.59 14.20
C LEU A 115 8.38 14.32 14.56
N ALA A 116 8.49 15.59 14.20
CA ALA A 116 9.65 16.42 14.49
C ALA A 116 10.09 16.25 15.95
N GLY A 117 11.31 15.79 16.17
CA GLY A 117 11.87 15.56 17.52
C GLY A 117 12.92 14.46 17.64
N TRP A 118 13.17 13.68 16.59
CA TRP A 118 14.27 12.71 16.57
C TRP A 118 15.47 13.35 15.85
N GLY A 119 16.48 13.74 16.61
CA GLY A 119 17.74 14.23 16.05
C GLY A 119 18.12 15.67 16.44
N GLU A 120 17.44 16.24 17.42
CA GLU A 120 17.94 17.45 18.12
C GLU A 120 18.79 17.08 19.32
#